data_6006be3b092007ebdf304323be2a64d7
#
_entry.id   6006be3b092007ebdf304323be2a64d7
#
_cell.length_a   1.000
_cell.length_b   1.000
_cell.length_c   1.000
_cell.angle_alpha   90.00
_cell.angle_beta   90.00
_cell.angle_gamma   90.00
#
_symmetry.space_group_name_H-M   'P 1'
#
loop_
_entity.id
_entity.type
_entity.pdbx_description
1 polymer ?
#
loop_
_entity_poly.entity_id
_entity_poly.type
_entity_poly.pdbx_seq_one_letter_code
_entity_poly.pdbx_strand_id
1 'polypeptide(L)'
;TLTDTCDRSIEKAMVQATASQQQCYVIDINGTGALGVGQSIVAGPEGEIIHEALTGEEIILFEIDLEKVRRTRKRGILGLGQPLKSYRDSIMCSSEKYQSNESCFLDSLGPLEIPVKEK
;
A
#
# COMPACT_ATOMS: atom_id res chain seq x y z
N THR A 1 8.73 -6.23 -13.92
CA THR A 1 7.86 -6.79 -14.97
C THR A 1 8.48 -6.57 -16.33
N LEU A 2 8.30 -7.52 -17.24
CA LEU A 2 8.71 -7.42 -18.66
C LEU A 2 7.42 -7.42 -19.48
N THR A 3 6.71 -6.30 -19.48
CA THR A 3 5.39 -6.24 -20.09
C THR A 3 5.47 -5.39 -21.35
N ASP A 4 5.18 -6.01 -22.49
CA ASP A 4 5.02 -5.38 -23.80
C ASP A 4 3.53 -5.27 -24.15
N THR A 5 2.68 -5.10 -23.17
CA THR A 5 1.25 -5.13 -23.35
C THR A 5 0.60 -3.75 -23.24
N CYS A 6 -0.52 -3.58 -23.92
CA CYS A 6 -1.40 -2.43 -23.77
C CYS A 6 -2.03 -2.30 -22.36
N ASP A 7 -1.81 -3.30 -21.50
CA ASP A 7 -2.40 -3.39 -20.16
C ASP A 7 -1.56 -2.70 -19.08
N ARG A 8 -0.51 -1.95 -19.47
CA ARG A 8 0.35 -1.24 -18.51
C ARG A 8 -0.43 -0.30 -17.58
N SER A 9 -1.52 0.28 -18.05
CA SER A 9 -2.40 1.11 -17.24
C SER A 9 -3.05 0.32 -16.10
N ILE A 10 -3.43 -0.93 -16.34
CA ILE A 10 -4.01 -1.83 -15.34
C ILE A 10 -2.95 -2.21 -14.30
N GLU A 11 -1.73 -2.54 -14.74
CA GLU A 11 -0.63 -2.87 -13.85
C GLU A 11 -0.30 -1.69 -12.92
N LYS A 12 -0.25 -0.45 -13.44
CA LYS A 12 -0.06 0.75 -12.62
C LYS A 12 -1.17 0.94 -11.60
N ALA A 13 -2.42 0.71 -11.97
CA ALA A 13 -3.53 0.76 -11.03
C ALA A 13 -3.42 -0.32 -9.95
N MET A 14 -2.95 -1.52 -10.29
CA MET A 14 -2.69 -2.60 -9.33
C MET A 14 -1.56 -2.24 -8.36
N VAL A 15 -0.50 -1.58 -8.82
CA VAL A 15 0.60 -1.10 -7.98
C VAL A 15 0.09 -0.10 -6.94
N GLN A 16 -0.71 0.89 -7.38
CA GLN A 16 -1.31 1.87 -6.47
C GLN A 16 -2.26 1.23 -5.46
N ALA A 17 -3.13 0.33 -5.93
CA ALA A 17 -4.05 -0.40 -5.07
C ALA A 17 -3.28 -1.25 -4.05
N THR A 18 -2.24 -1.96 -4.48
CA THR A 18 -1.39 -2.77 -3.60
C THR A 18 -0.70 -1.91 -2.56
N ALA A 19 -0.10 -0.78 -2.95
CA ALA A 19 0.58 0.14 -2.06
C ALA A 19 -0.37 0.65 -0.96
N SER A 20 -1.58 1.06 -1.34
CA SER A 20 -2.62 1.54 -0.44
C SER A 20 -3.15 0.43 0.48
N GLN A 21 -3.45 -0.75 -0.06
CA GLN A 21 -4.01 -1.87 0.71
C GLN A 21 -3.01 -2.45 1.70
N GLN A 22 -1.74 -2.59 1.29
CA GLN A 22 -0.67 -3.13 2.13
C GLN A 22 0.02 -2.05 2.98
N GLN A 23 -0.31 -0.78 2.73
CA GLN A 23 0.26 0.37 3.44
C GLN A 23 1.80 0.33 3.44
N CYS A 24 2.37 0.17 2.24
CA CYS A 24 3.81 0.10 2.02
C CYS A 24 4.20 0.79 0.71
N TYR A 25 5.49 1.08 0.55
CA TYR A 25 6.02 1.47 -0.75
C TYR A 25 6.01 0.27 -1.69
N VAL A 26 5.56 0.49 -2.91
CA VAL A 26 5.60 -0.51 -3.98
C VAL A 26 6.37 0.07 -5.16
N ILE A 27 7.37 -0.65 -5.60
CA ILE A 27 8.22 -0.29 -6.73
C ILE A 27 8.02 -1.35 -7.80
N ASP A 28 7.45 -0.94 -8.91
CA ASP A 28 7.29 -1.81 -10.07
C ASP A 28 8.22 -1.34 -11.19
N ILE A 29 9.20 -2.16 -11.50
CA ILE A 29 10.20 -1.89 -12.54
C ILE A 29 9.87 -2.70 -13.77
N ASN A 30 9.68 -2.01 -14.88
CA ASN A 30 9.47 -2.62 -16.19
C ASN A 30 10.67 -2.38 -17.12
N GLY A 31 10.90 -3.32 -18.01
CA GLY A 31 11.92 -3.18 -19.05
C GLY A 31 11.55 -2.12 -20.09
N THR A 32 12.56 -1.64 -20.82
CA THR A 32 12.42 -0.67 -21.90
C THR A 32 12.86 -1.26 -23.23
N GLY A 33 12.51 -0.64 -24.33
CA GLY A 33 12.89 -1.04 -25.70
C GLY A 33 12.37 -2.42 -26.06
N ALA A 34 13.25 -3.35 -26.42
CA ALA A 34 12.87 -4.73 -26.79
C ALA A 34 12.40 -5.58 -25.59
N LEU A 35 12.58 -5.11 -24.38
CA LEU A 35 12.25 -5.84 -23.14
C LEU A 35 10.93 -5.39 -22.49
N GLY A 36 10.31 -4.33 -22.99
CA GLY A 36 9.04 -3.83 -22.46
C GLY A 36 8.78 -2.36 -22.80
N VAL A 37 7.65 -1.87 -22.39
CA VAL A 37 7.19 -0.50 -22.71
C VAL A 37 7.71 0.56 -21.74
N GLY A 38 8.56 0.21 -20.81
CA GLY A 38 9.00 1.10 -19.74
C GLY A 38 7.88 1.43 -18.75
N GLN A 39 7.73 2.71 -18.41
CA GLN A 39 6.70 3.21 -17.50
C GLN A 39 6.75 2.56 -16.12
N SER A 40 7.96 2.38 -15.58
CA SER A 40 8.17 1.96 -14.20
C SER A 40 7.48 2.93 -13.24
N ILE A 41 6.97 2.44 -12.12
CA ILE A 41 6.21 3.26 -11.18
C ILE A 41 6.66 3.02 -9.74
N VAL A 42 6.69 4.09 -8.97
CA VAL A 42 6.90 4.07 -7.52
C VAL A 42 5.65 4.63 -6.86
N ALA A 43 5.01 3.83 -6.04
CA ALA A 43 3.85 4.22 -5.25
C ALA A 43 4.16 4.21 -3.75
N GLY A 44 3.64 5.18 -3.05
CA GLY A 44 3.77 5.30 -1.60
C GLY A 44 2.63 4.62 -0.83
N PRO A 45 2.76 4.55 0.52
CA PRO A 45 1.89 3.75 1.37
C PRO A 45 0.42 4.23 1.44
N GLU A 46 0.12 5.39 0.90
CA GLU A 46 -1.25 5.93 0.79
C GLU A 46 -1.82 5.76 -0.63
N GLY A 47 -1.08 5.06 -1.53
CA GLY A 47 -1.47 4.87 -2.93
C GLY A 47 -1.09 6.03 -3.84
N GLU A 48 -0.39 7.04 -3.33
CA GLU A 48 0.11 8.14 -4.14
C GLU A 48 1.22 7.69 -5.09
N ILE A 49 1.22 8.24 -6.30
CA ILE A 49 2.33 8.05 -7.24
C ILE A 49 3.45 9.02 -6.87
N ILE A 50 4.60 8.48 -6.48
CA ILE A 50 5.81 9.25 -6.17
C ILE A 50 6.55 9.58 -7.46
N HIS A 51 6.67 8.57 -8.32
CA HIS A 51 7.30 8.72 -9.62
C HIS A 51 6.67 7.76 -10.63
N GLU A 52 6.53 8.23 -11.86
CA GLU A 52 6.16 7.42 -13.02
C GLU A 52 7.16 7.71 -14.14
N ALA A 53 7.93 6.70 -14.50
CA ALA A 53 8.92 6.80 -15.57
C ALA A 53 8.24 6.87 -16.94
N LEU A 54 8.94 7.47 -17.90
CA LEU A 54 8.57 7.44 -19.30
C LEU A 54 8.93 6.09 -19.93
N THR A 55 8.90 6.05 -21.26
CA THR A 55 9.18 4.82 -22.03
C THR A 55 10.67 4.53 -22.21
N GLY A 56 11.54 5.49 -21.90
CA GLY A 56 12.99 5.38 -22.02
C GLY A 56 13.67 4.87 -20.74
N GLU A 57 14.97 4.68 -20.84
CA GLU A 57 15.80 4.38 -19.67
C GLU A 57 15.88 5.58 -18.75
N GLU A 58 15.71 5.36 -17.46
CA GLU A 58 15.71 6.39 -16.44
C GLU A 58 16.31 5.89 -15.12
N ILE A 59 17.05 6.75 -14.43
CA ILE A 59 17.49 6.52 -13.06
C ILE A 59 16.53 7.26 -12.13
N ILE A 60 15.76 6.51 -11.36
CA ILE A 60 14.76 7.05 -10.44
C ILE A 60 15.38 7.17 -9.05
N LEU A 61 15.45 8.40 -8.55
CA LEU A 61 15.85 8.69 -7.18
C LEU A 61 14.63 9.13 -6.38
N PHE A 62 14.37 8.49 -5.25
CA PHE A 62 13.28 8.87 -4.35
C PHE A 62 13.64 8.55 -2.90
N GLU A 63 12.97 9.22 -1.99
CA GLU A 63 13.16 9.04 -0.55
C GLU A 63 12.08 8.11 0.01
N ILE A 64 12.48 7.17 0.87
CA ILE A 64 11.57 6.29 1.61
C ILE A 64 11.45 6.81 3.04
N ASP A 65 10.27 7.34 3.39
CA ASP A 65 9.92 7.71 4.77
C ASP A 65 9.24 6.53 5.48
N LEU A 66 9.98 5.83 6.31
CA LEU A 66 9.43 4.71 7.09
C LEU A 66 8.43 5.18 8.17
N GLU A 67 8.53 6.42 8.63
CA GLU A 67 7.55 6.98 9.56
C GLU A 67 6.20 7.21 8.87
N LYS A 68 6.20 7.54 7.58
CA LYS A 68 4.98 7.59 6.79
C LYS A 68 4.29 6.23 6.75
N VAL A 69 5.03 5.14 6.55
CA VAL A 69 4.48 3.77 6.61
C VAL A 69 3.85 3.50 7.97
N ARG A 70 4.56 3.85 9.07
CA ARG A 70 4.04 3.65 10.43
C ARG A 70 2.77 4.47 10.69
N ARG A 71 2.75 5.75 10.25
CA ARG A 71 1.57 6.61 10.38
C ARG A 71 0.38 6.05 9.60
N THR A 72 0.61 5.64 8.35
CA THR A 72 -0.46 5.11 7.50
C THR A 72 -1.05 3.83 8.10
N ARG A 73 -0.21 2.93 8.60
CA ARG A 73 -0.68 1.72 9.31
C ARG A 73 -1.43 2.03 10.60
N LYS A 74 -1.03 3.07 11.32
CA LYS A 74 -1.67 3.48 12.57
C LYS A 74 -3.01 4.17 12.34
N ARG A 75 -3.12 5.05 11.33
CA ARG A 75 -4.27 5.93 11.11
C ARG A 75 -5.11 5.57 9.89
N GLY A 76 -4.58 4.73 9.03
CA GLY A 76 -5.15 4.52 7.70
C GLY A 76 -4.99 5.75 6.81
N ILE A 77 -5.61 5.70 5.65
CA ILE A 77 -5.70 6.81 4.71
C ILE A 77 -6.98 7.58 5.05
N LEU A 78 -6.85 8.80 5.54
CA LEU A 78 -8.00 9.61 6.00
C LEU A 78 -8.88 8.88 7.04
N GLY A 79 -8.27 8.06 7.88
CA GLY A 79 -8.99 7.23 8.86
C GLY A 79 -9.65 5.97 8.28
N LEU A 80 -9.47 5.71 6.99
CA LEU A 80 -9.90 4.50 6.32
C LEU A 80 -8.75 3.49 6.22
N GLY A 81 -9.06 2.22 5.96
CA GLY A 81 -8.03 1.22 5.72
C GLY A 81 -7.19 0.88 6.95
N GLN A 82 -7.83 0.60 8.08
CA GLN A 82 -7.20 0.09 9.29
C GLN A 82 -7.53 -1.41 9.49
N PRO A 83 -7.17 -2.30 8.55
CA PRO A 83 -7.69 -3.67 8.52
C PRO A 83 -7.33 -4.49 9.75
N LEU A 84 -6.11 -4.31 10.29
CA LEU A 84 -5.68 -5.06 11.48
C LEU A 84 -6.45 -4.65 12.74
N LYS A 85 -6.76 -3.35 12.89
CA LYS A 85 -7.57 -2.85 14.00
C LYS A 85 -9.03 -3.28 13.84
N SER A 86 -9.57 -3.16 12.62
CA SER A 86 -10.92 -3.62 12.33
C SER A 86 -11.07 -5.12 12.57
N TYR A 87 -10.07 -5.92 12.20
CA TYR A 87 -10.04 -7.35 12.47
C TYR A 87 -10.00 -7.65 13.98
N ARG A 88 -9.12 -6.98 14.73
CA ARG A 88 -9.02 -7.12 16.19
C ARG A 88 -10.34 -6.79 16.89
N ASP A 89 -10.99 -5.70 16.47
CA ASP A 89 -12.18 -5.16 17.12
C ASP A 89 -13.48 -5.79 16.57
N SER A 90 -13.41 -6.61 15.51
CA SER A 90 -14.57 -7.29 14.95
C SER A 90 -14.99 -8.49 15.79
N ILE A 91 -16.28 -8.57 16.11
CA ILE A 91 -16.90 -9.75 16.72
C ILE A 91 -17.18 -10.80 15.61
N MET A 92 -16.20 -11.16 14.83
CA MET A 92 -16.37 -12.29 13.92
C MET A 92 -16.22 -13.57 14.72
N CYS A 93 -17.24 -14.43 14.65
CA CYS A 93 -17.20 -15.80 15.16
C CYS A 93 -16.13 -16.61 14.41
N SER A 94 -14.87 -16.35 14.71
CA SER A 94 -13.82 -17.29 14.42
C SER A 94 -13.94 -18.45 15.41
N SER A 95 -13.75 -19.66 14.94
CA SER A 95 -13.77 -20.83 15.82
C SER A 95 -12.81 -20.57 17.01
N GLU A 96 -13.14 -21.02 18.20
CA GLU A 96 -12.34 -20.87 19.45
C GLU A 96 -10.85 -21.16 19.26
N LYS A 97 -10.51 -21.96 18.26
CA LYS A 97 -9.14 -22.29 17.86
C LYS A 97 -8.29 -21.10 17.40
N TYR A 98 -8.91 -20.01 16.97
CA TYR A 98 -8.23 -18.80 16.49
C TYR A 98 -8.41 -17.59 17.42
N GLN A 99 -9.05 -17.78 18.56
CA GLN A 99 -9.24 -16.77 19.59
C GLN A 99 -8.09 -16.71 20.60
N SER A 100 -6.87 -17.03 20.18
CA SER A 100 -5.71 -16.70 21.02
C SER A 100 -5.54 -15.19 21.09
N ASN A 101 -6.17 -14.58 22.07
CA ASN A 101 -6.32 -13.14 22.28
C ASN A 101 -5.04 -12.44 22.78
N GLU A 102 -3.89 -13.09 22.70
CA GLU A 102 -2.63 -12.51 23.16
C GLU A 102 -1.72 -12.17 21.98
N SER A 103 -2.13 -11.19 21.19
CA SER A 103 -1.22 -10.60 20.23
C SER A 103 -0.75 -9.25 20.73
N CYS A 104 0.38 -9.23 21.41
CA CYS A 104 1.07 -8.01 21.84
C CYS A 104 1.21 -6.98 20.70
N PHE A 105 1.34 -7.46 19.47
CA PHE A 105 1.39 -6.60 18.29
C PHE A 105 0.05 -5.91 18.00
N LEU A 106 -1.07 -6.64 18.04
CA LEU A 106 -2.39 -6.05 17.76
C LEU A 106 -2.78 -5.03 18.84
N ASP A 107 -2.42 -5.29 20.08
CA ASP A 107 -2.66 -4.36 21.20
C ASP A 107 -1.83 -3.08 21.06
N SER A 108 -0.62 -3.19 20.53
CA SER A 108 0.26 -2.04 20.29
C SER A 108 -0.25 -1.06 19.23
N LEU A 109 -1.21 -1.46 18.39
CA LEU A 109 -1.77 -0.62 17.33
C LEU A 109 -2.62 0.56 17.88
N GLY A 110 -3.02 0.51 19.14
CA GLY A 110 -3.92 1.50 19.73
C GLY A 110 -5.35 1.40 19.20
N PRO A 111 -6.23 2.30 19.60
CA PRO A 111 -7.64 2.30 19.20
C PRO A 111 -7.83 2.60 17.72
N LEU A 112 -8.97 2.16 17.18
CA LEU A 112 -9.40 2.53 15.83
C LEU A 112 -9.66 4.05 15.77
N GLU A 113 -9.02 4.74 14.85
CA GLU A 113 -9.24 6.17 14.64
C GLU A 113 -10.41 6.37 13.67
N ILE A 114 -11.44 7.08 14.11
CA ILE A 114 -12.59 7.41 13.28
C ILE A 114 -12.38 8.81 12.70
N PRO A 115 -12.54 9.00 11.36
CA PRO A 115 -12.41 10.32 10.76
C PRO A 115 -13.46 11.28 11.34
N VAL A 116 -13.00 12.42 11.83
CA VAL A 116 -13.91 13.49 12.24
C VAL A 116 -14.28 14.28 10.99
N LYS A 117 -15.56 14.34 10.64
CA LYS A 117 -16.02 15.26 9.60
C LYS A 117 -15.83 16.68 10.12
N GLU A 118 -14.86 17.39 9.61
CA GLU A 118 -14.83 18.84 9.76
C GLU A 118 -16.09 19.40 9.07
N LYS A 119 -16.86 20.17 9.82
CA LYS A 119 -18.08 20.86 9.34
C LYS A 119 -17.70 22.08 8.53
#